data_6a9da91021acdd765a2e16883461e784
#
_entry.id   6a9da91021acdd765a2e16883461e784
#
_cell.length_a   1.000
_cell.length_b   1.000
_cell.length_c   1.000
_cell.angle_alpha   90.00
_cell.angle_beta   90.00
_cell.angle_gamma   90.00
#
_symmetry.space_group_name_H-M   'P 1'
#
loop_
_entity.id
_entity.type
_entity.pdbx_description
1 polymer ?
#
loop_
_entity_poly.entity_id
_entity_poly.type
_entity_poly.pdbx_seq_one_letter_code
_entity_poly.pdbx_strand_id
1 'polypeptide(L)'
;MTAKTTRKTGGRSRRTKGAGGIIHRADGRWEFRREIGRDPAAGKRRFIAASGRTKADARERFGAKVAEMERTGLLPGAKSPYLKDYAERWLEEYRLNVKPTTYRTRAGRIHACMEVIGCIRLTDLTPDHIRKCMRVLSKRLAPSTLKDHFVSLKMMLDQAELEELIPVDPCRRVKPPRVEPTETRILSPDQPKQLIEAVPNRG
;
A
#
# COMPACT_ATOMS: atom_id res chain seq x y z
N MET A 1 55.11 -24.88 -45.13
CA MET A 1 54.99 -23.54 -44.45
C MET A 1 53.56 -23.38 -44.00
N THR A 2 53.28 -23.64 -42.73
CA THR A 2 51.92 -23.60 -42.17
C THR A 2 51.77 -22.30 -41.34
N ALA A 3 50.89 -21.42 -41.81
CA ALA A 3 50.58 -20.15 -41.17
C ALA A 3 49.70 -20.37 -39.92
N LYS A 4 50.21 -20.02 -38.78
CA LYS A 4 49.57 -20.08 -37.44
C LYS A 4 48.68 -18.86 -37.27
N THR A 5 47.37 -19.02 -37.40
CA THR A 5 46.37 -17.96 -37.14
C THR A 5 46.27 -17.72 -35.64
N THR A 6 46.79 -16.62 -35.14
CA THR A 6 46.65 -16.14 -33.76
C THR A 6 45.27 -15.62 -33.52
N ARG A 7 44.46 -16.33 -32.75
CA ARG A 7 43.17 -15.82 -32.23
C ARG A 7 43.43 -14.73 -31.18
N LYS A 8 43.06 -13.50 -31.51
CA LYS A 8 43.07 -12.36 -30.61
C LYS A 8 42.02 -12.61 -29.53
N THR A 9 42.45 -12.98 -28.31
CA THR A 9 41.55 -13.04 -27.15
C THR A 9 41.28 -11.61 -26.69
N GLY A 10 40.08 -11.10 -27.07
CA GLY A 10 39.58 -9.84 -26.60
C GLY A 10 39.43 -9.90 -25.08
N GLY A 11 40.17 -9.05 -24.33
CA GLY A 11 40.13 -8.96 -22.91
C GLY A 11 38.69 -8.68 -22.40
N ARG A 12 38.10 -9.62 -21.67
CA ARG A 12 36.84 -9.40 -20.96
C ARG A 12 37.14 -8.39 -19.82
N SER A 13 36.76 -7.14 -20.03
CA SER A 13 36.73 -6.15 -18.96
C SER A 13 35.92 -6.73 -17.79
N ARG A 14 36.57 -6.78 -16.60
CA ARG A 14 35.91 -7.21 -15.36
C ARG A 14 34.75 -6.25 -15.07
N ARG A 15 33.51 -6.74 -15.22
CA ARG A 15 32.30 -5.97 -14.90
C ARG A 15 32.27 -5.63 -13.42
N THR A 16 31.99 -4.39 -13.10
CA THR A 16 31.79 -3.92 -11.73
C THR A 16 30.68 -4.74 -11.06
N LYS A 17 30.96 -5.28 -9.88
CA LYS A 17 29.99 -6.09 -9.11
C LYS A 17 28.73 -5.24 -8.88
N GLY A 18 27.54 -5.66 -9.38
CA GLY A 18 26.30 -4.92 -9.23
C GLY A 18 25.80 -4.14 -10.45
N ALA A 19 26.62 -3.94 -11.50
CA ALA A 19 26.22 -3.16 -12.67
C ALA A 19 25.16 -3.80 -13.58
N GLY A 20 24.70 -5.03 -13.28
CA GLY A 20 23.79 -5.77 -14.12
C GLY A 20 24.41 -6.34 -15.40
N GLY A 21 23.70 -7.17 -16.11
CA GLY A 21 24.10 -7.77 -17.38
C GLY A 21 23.10 -7.51 -18.47
N ILE A 22 23.61 -7.36 -19.69
CA ILE A 22 22.77 -7.36 -20.88
C ILE A 22 22.92 -8.71 -21.58
N ILE A 23 21.80 -9.31 -21.95
CA ILE A 23 21.73 -10.62 -22.59
C ILE A 23 20.91 -10.45 -23.89
N HIS A 24 21.42 -11.02 -25.00
CA HIS A 24 20.66 -11.18 -26.20
C HIS A 24 19.97 -12.55 -26.14
N ARG A 25 18.64 -12.57 -26.14
CA ARG A 25 17.85 -13.80 -26.05
C ARG A 25 17.75 -14.49 -27.40
N ALA A 26 17.48 -15.78 -27.42
CA ALA A 26 17.25 -16.57 -28.64
C ALA A 26 16.04 -16.06 -29.46
N ASP A 27 15.08 -15.37 -28.81
CA ASP A 27 13.93 -14.75 -29.47
C ASP A 27 14.25 -13.39 -30.15
N GLY A 28 15.53 -13.00 -30.20
CA GLY A 28 15.99 -11.76 -30.82
C GLY A 28 15.82 -10.51 -29.92
N ARG A 29 15.36 -10.66 -28.72
CA ARG A 29 15.18 -9.54 -27.78
C ARG A 29 16.42 -9.32 -26.92
N TRP A 30 16.63 -8.07 -26.52
CA TRP A 30 17.65 -7.68 -25.57
C TRP A 30 17.03 -7.67 -24.16
N GLU A 31 17.71 -8.25 -23.19
CA GLU A 31 17.31 -8.23 -21.78
C GLU A 31 18.39 -7.58 -20.93
N PHE A 32 18.03 -6.57 -20.14
CA PHE A 32 18.83 -6.04 -19.05
C PHE A 32 18.42 -6.72 -17.77
N ARG A 33 19.40 -7.20 -16.97
CA ARG A 33 19.17 -7.94 -15.73
C ARG A 33 20.18 -7.54 -14.66
N ARG A 34 19.68 -7.20 -13.44
CA ARG A 34 20.50 -6.91 -12.27
C ARG A 34 20.00 -7.73 -11.08
N GLU A 35 20.95 -8.32 -10.32
CA GLU A 35 20.62 -8.98 -9.05
C GLU A 35 20.34 -7.92 -7.97
N ILE A 36 19.26 -8.10 -7.22
CA ILE A 36 18.77 -7.18 -6.19
C ILE A 36 18.75 -7.82 -4.81
N GLY A 37 19.38 -8.99 -4.64
CA GLY A 37 19.46 -9.71 -3.38
C GLY A 37 18.89 -11.12 -3.47
N ARG A 38 18.65 -11.70 -2.30
CA ARG A 38 18.06 -13.05 -2.16
C ARG A 38 16.69 -12.96 -1.49
N ASP A 39 15.81 -13.85 -1.86
CA ASP A 39 14.54 -14.04 -1.17
C ASP A 39 14.81 -14.58 0.25
N PRO A 40 14.41 -13.89 1.32
CA PRO A 40 14.67 -14.34 2.69
C PRO A 40 13.98 -15.66 3.03
N ALA A 41 12.83 -15.95 2.42
CA ALA A 41 12.08 -17.18 2.67
C ALA A 41 12.57 -18.36 1.83
N ALA A 42 12.91 -18.13 0.56
CA ALA A 42 13.28 -19.20 -0.39
C ALA A 42 14.77 -19.32 -0.66
N GLY A 43 15.61 -18.39 -0.18
CA GLY A 43 17.05 -18.31 -0.42
C GLY A 43 17.45 -18.05 -1.90
N LYS A 44 16.47 -17.93 -2.80
CA LYS A 44 16.67 -17.76 -4.23
C LYS A 44 17.11 -16.33 -4.57
N ARG A 45 18.00 -16.19 -5.56
CA ARG A 45 18.41 -14.88 -6.06
C ARG A 45 17.25 -14.17 -6.73
N ARG A 46 17.05 -12.90 -6.38
CA ARG A 46 16.02 -12.02 -6.98
C ARG A 46 16.68 -11.10 -7.99
N PHE A 47 15.98 -10.86 -9.08
CA PHE A 47 16.48 -10.05 -10.18
C PHE A 47 15.44 -9.04 -10.64
N ILE A 48 15.90 -7.83 -10.98
CA ILE A 48 15.16 -6.93 -11.85
C ILE A 48 15.57 -7.25 -13.28
N ALA A 49 14.62 -7.40 -14.18
CA ALA A 49 14.85 -7.58 -15.60
C ALA A 49 13.87 -6.77 -16.44
N ALA A 50 14.35 -6.25 -17.56
CA ALA A 50 13.52 -5.65 -18.59
C ALA A 50 14.04 -6.07 -19.94
N SER A 51 13.11 -6.37 -20.87
CA SER A 51 13.41 -6.76 -22.23
C SER A 51 12.87 -5.73 -23.22
N GLY A 52 13.57 -5.58 -24.35
CA GLY A 52 13.22 -4.69 -25.42
C GLY A 52 13.65 -5.23 -26.79
N ARG A 53 13.11 -4.65 -27.86
CA ARG A 53 13.52 -5.02 -29.24
C ARG A 53 14.94 -4.56 -29.55
N THR A 54 15.35 -3.44 -28.98
CA THR A 54 16.71 -2.91 -29.10
C THR A 54 17.38 -2.87 -27.74
N LYS A 55 18.73 -2.75 -27.77
CA LYS A 55 19.53 -2.58 -26.55
C LYS A 55 19.19 -1.29 -25.80
N ALA A 56 18.87 -0.21 -26.53
CA ALA A 56 18.47 1.07 -25.96
C ALA A 56 17.11 0.96 -25.27
N ASP A 57 16.10 0.39 -25.93
CA ASP A 57 14.75 0.14 -25.39
C ASP A 57 14.80 -0.73 -24.12
N ALA A 58 15.59 -1.81 -24.12
CA ALA A 58 15.75 -2.66 -22.94
C ALA A 58 16.38 -1.89 -21.76
N ARG A 59 17.33 -1.01 -22.03
CA ARG A 59 18.00 -0.18 -21.00
C ARG A 59 17.08 0.89 -20.41
N GLU A 60 16.30 1.55 -21.26
CA GLU A 60 15.33 2.56 -20.85
C GLU A 60 14.24 1.96 -19.94
N ARG A 61 13.63 0.85 -20.37
CA ARG A 61 12.63 0.11 -19.58
C ARG A 61 13.21 -0.42 -18.26
N PHE A 62 14.48 -0.83 -18.27
CA PHE A 62 15.17 -1.23 -17.05
C PHE A 62 15.36 -0.05 -16.10
N GLY A 63 15.79 1.11 -16.62
CA GLY A 63 15.91 2.34 -15.85
C GLY A 63 14.61 2.77 -15.21
N ALA A 64 13.50 2.74 -15.97
CA ALA A 64 12.17 3.04 -15.46
C ALA A 64 11.74 2.11 -14.29
N LYS A 65 12.03 0.79 -14.43
CA LYS A 65 11.75 -0.17 -13.35
C LYS A 65 12.60 0.06 -12.09
N VAL A 66 13.87 0.45 -12.26
CA VAL A 66 14.76 0.77 -11.13
C VAL A 66 14.28 2.03 -10.44
N ALA A 67 13.95 3.07 -11.18
CA ALA A 67 13.43 4.33 -10.64
C ALA A 67 12.10 4.10 -9.89
N GLU A 68 11.22 3.24 -10.42
CA GLU A 68 9.98 2.86 -9.75
C GLU A 68 10.25 2.12 -8.42
N MET A 69 11.24 1.22 -8.41
CA MET A 69 11.64 0.52 -7.19
C MET A 69 12.24 1.49 -6.16
N GLU A 70 13.07 2.43 -6.59
CA GLU A 70 13.66 3.44 -5.72
C GLU A 70 12.61 4.39 -5.15
N ARG A 71 11.56 4.69 -5.92
CA ARG A 71 10.44 5.53 -5.53
C ARG A 71 9.46 4.84 -4.58
N THR A 72 9.23 3.54 -4.73
CA THR A 72 8.18 2.79 -4.00
C THR A 72 8.72 1.86 -2.93
N GLY A 73 10.04 1.67 -2.86
CA GLY A 73 10.66 0.64 -2.01
C GLY A 73 10.31 -0.80 -2.41
N LEU A 74 9.39 -0.97 -3.37
CA LEU A 74 8.90 -2.26 -3.81
C LEU A 74 9.73 -2.80 -4.98
N LEU A 75 10.13 -4.07 -4.88
CA LEU A 75 10.79 -4.75 -5.98
C LEU A 75 9.84 -4.87 -7.19
N PRO A 76 10.27 -4.52 -8.42
CA PRO A 76 9.47 -4.72 -9.60
C PRO A 76 9.05 -6.20 -9.73
N GLY A 77 7.76 -6.45 -9.74
CA GLY A 77 7.20 -7.80 -9.72
C GLY A 77 7.06 -8.43 -8.33
N ALA A 78 7.48 -7.77 -7.24
CA ALA A 78 6.96 -8.08 -5.94
C ALA A 78 5.47 -7.71 -5.97
N LYS A 79 4.63 -8.72 -5.77
CA LYS A 79 3.20 -8.47 -5.65
C LYS A 79 3.00 -7.65 -4.38
N SER A 80 2.58 -6.39 -4.52
CA SER A 80 2.14 -5.59 -3.38
C SER A 80 1.18 -6.40 -2.51
N PRO A 81 1.25 -6.31 -1.18
CA PRO A 81 0.32 -7.01 -0.30
C PRO A 81 -1.13 -6.61 -0.64
N TYR A 82 -2.07 -7.48 -0.35
CA TYR A 82 -3.46 -7.06 -0.36
C TYR A 82 -3.71 -6.05 0.76
N LEU A 83 -4.66 -5.16 0.53
CA LEU A 83 -5.02 -4.14 1.51
C LEU A 83 -5.42 -4.76 2.86
N LYS A 84 -6.09 -5.91 2.84
CA LYS A 84 -6.43 -6.67 4.04
C LYS A 84 -5.18 -7.10 4.83
N ASP A 85 -4.18 -7.67 4.15
CA ASP A 85 -2.96 -8.16 4.82
C ASP A 85 -2.15 -7.00 5.42
N TYR A 86 -2.13 -5.86 4.73
CA TYR A 86 -1.55 -4.63 5.26
C TYR A 86 -2.31 -4.12 6.48
N ALA A 87 -3.64 -4.11 6.42
CA ALA A 87 -4.49 -3.65 7.51
C ALA A 87 -4.29 -4.47 8.79
N GLU A 88 -4.18 -5.79 8.71
CA GLU A 88 -3.91 -6.66 9.86
C GLU A 88 -2.55 -6.31 10.49
N ARG A 89 -1.49 -6.20 9.69
CA ARG A 89 -0.15 -5.80 10.17
C ARG A 89 -0.18 -4.44 10.84
N TRP A 90 -0.81 -3.45 10.20
CA TRP A 90 -0.94 -2.12 10.75
C TRP A 90 -1.72 -2.09 12.07
N LEU A 91 -2.79 -2.89 12.18
CA LEU A 91 -3.57 -3.02 13.40
C LEU A 91 -2.78 -3.65 14.55
N GLU A 92 -1.91 -4.64 14.28
CA GLU A 92 -1.02 -5.23 15.29
C GLU A 92 -0.07 -4.17 15.86
N GLU A 93 0.56 -3.37 15.00
CA GLU A 93 1.45 -2.27 15.43
C GLU A 93 0.67 -1.16 16.16
N TYR A 94 -0.51 -0.78 15.64
CA TYR A 94 -1.37 0.22 16.24
C TYR A 94 -1.83 -0.16 17.65
N ARG A 95 -2.08 -1.43 17.89
CA ARG A 95 -2.50 -1.97 19.19
C ARG A 95 -1.49 -1.68 20.30
N LEU A 96 -0.20 -1.65 19.98
CA LEU A 96 0.86 -1.40 20.96
C LEU A 96 0.86 0.04 21.51
N ASN A 97 0.28 0.98 20.73
CA ASN A 97 0.38 2.42 20.98
C ASN A 97 -0.91 3.05 21.51
N VAL A 98 -1.99 2.27 21.68
CA VAL A 98 -3.30 2.82 22.05
C VAL A 98 -4.01 2.00 23.13
N LYS A 99 -4.98 2.64 23.79
CA LYS A 99 -5.85 1.96 24.78
C LYS A 99 -6.69 0.87 24.11
N PRO A 100 -7.01 -0.24 24.79
CA PRO A 100 -7.78 -1.36 24.23
C PRO A 100 -9.15 -0.96 23.65
N THR A 101 -9.83 0.00 24.26
CA THR A 101 -11.11 0.52 23.74
C THR A 101 -10.96 1.26 22.43
N THR A 102 -9.92 2.10 22.30
CA THR A 102 -9.59 2.83 21.05
C THR A 102 -9.22 1.86 19.94
N TYR A 103 -8.39 0.86 20.27
CA TYR A 103 -8.03 -0.20 19.31
C TYR A 103 -9.27 -0.92 18.78
N ARG A 104 -10.13 -1.44 19.69
CA ARG A 104 -11.34 -2.18 19.32
C ARG A 104 -12.23 -1.40 18.37
N THR A 105 -12.49 -0.14 18.69
CA THR A 105 -13.31 0.74 17.86
C THR A 105 -12.70 0.96 16.49
N ARG A 106 -11.39 1.23 16.42
CA ARG A 106 -10.71 1.48 15.15
C ARG A 106 -10.57 0.23 14.31
N ALA A 107 -10.22 -0.90 14.93
CA ALA A 107 -10.15 -2.19 14.26
C ALA A 107 -11.50 -2.56 13.60
N GLY A 108 -12.61 -2.41 14.31
CA GLY A 108 -13.94 -2.65 13.75
C GLY A 108 -14.24 -1.76 12.53
N ARG A 109 -13.82 -0.50 12.56
CA ARG A 109 -13.99 0.42 11.41
C ARG A 109 -13.15 0.00 10.22
N ILE A 110 -11.90 -0.38 10.44
CA ILE A 110 -10.98 -0.86 9.39
C ILE A 110 -11.51 -2.18 8.80
N HIS A 111 -11.89 -3.15 9.64
CA HIS A 111 -12.41 -4.44 9.16
C HIS A 111 -13.65 -4.25 8.29
N ALA A 112 -14.58 -3.36 8.65
CA ALA A 112 -15.74 -3.06 7.81
C ALA A 112 -15.34 -2.48 6.43
N CYS A 113 -14.26 -1.71 6.34
CA CYS A 113 -13.72 -1.28 5.04
C CYS A 113 -13.08 -2.45 4.28
N MET A 114 -12.36 -3.35 4.98
CA MET A 114 -11.70 -4.50 4.37
C MET A 114 -12.69 -5.52 3.78
N GLU A 115 -13.90 -5.64 4.31
CA GLU A 115 -14.98 -6.43 3.69
C GLU A 115 -15.28 -5.98 2.24
N VAL A 116 -15.10 -4.69 1.94
CA VAL A 116 -15.46 -4.11 0.64
C VAL A 116 -14.26 -4.02 -0.32
N ILE A 117 -13.10 -3.61 0.19
CA ILE A 117 -11.91 -3.29 -0.64
C ILE A 117 -10.66 -4.09 -0.28
N GLY A 118 -10.72 -4.98 0.70
CA GLY A 118 -9.55 -5.71 1.22
C GLY A 118 -8.85 -6.63 0.22
N CYS A 119 -9.57 -7.09 -0.82
CA CYS A 119 -9.02 -7.93 -1.89
C CYS A 119 -8.21 -7.16 -2.95
N ILE A 120 -8.17 -5.82 -2.87
CA ILE A 120 -7.40 -4.98 -3.79
C ILE A 120 -5.95 -4.91 -3.29
N ARG A 121 -5.00 -4.92 -4.21
CA ARG A 121 -3.59 -4.69 -3.84
C ARG A 121 -3.38 -3.26 -3.42
N LEU A 122 -2.52 -3.06 -2.44
CA LEU A 122 -2.25 -1.74 -1.87
C LEU A 122 -1.79 -0.72 -2.94
N THR A 123 -0.96 -1.16 -3.91
CA THR A 123 -0.50 -0.31 -5.03
C THR A 123 -1.58 -0.03 -6.08
N ASP A 124 -2.60 -0.87 -6.17
CA ASP A 124 -3.68 -0.73 -7.16
C ASP A 124 -4.89 0.03 -6.60
N LEU A 125 -4.77 0.51 -5.34
CA LEU A 125 -5.83 1.24 -4.68
C LEU A 125 -6.00 2.63 -5.30
N THR A 126 -7.22 2.93 -5.74
CA THR A 126 -7.58 4.19 -6.39
C THR A 126 -8.61 4.97 -5.57
N PRO A 127 -8.76 6.28 -5.81
CA PRO A 127 -9.83 7.07 -5.19
C PRO A 127 -11.24 6.53 -5.45
N ASP A 128 -11.45 5.85 -6.58
CA ASP A 128 -12.76 5.26 -6.91
C ASP A 128 -13.07 4.04 -6.03
N HIS A 129 -12.07 3.26 -5.67
CA HIS A 129 -12.23 2.18 -4.70
C HIS A 129 -12.67 2.72 -3.33
N ILE A 130 -12.09 3.84 -2.88
CA ILE A 130 -12.48 4.50 -1.63
C ILE A 130 -13.93 5.02 -1.72
N ARG A 131 -14.31 5.70 -2.83
CA ARG A 131 -15.70 6.15 -3.04
C ARG A 131 -16.69 4.99 -3.05
N LYS A 132 -16.33 3.88 -3.71
CA LYS A 132 -17.14 2.65 -3.72
C LYS A 132 -17.31 2.10 -2.30
N CYS A 133 -16.25 2.02 -1.52
CA CYS A 133 -16.28 1.59 -0.12
C CYS A 133 -17.24 2.44 0.70
N MET A 134 -17.09 3.76 0.65
CA MET A 134 -17.96 4.70 1.37
C MET A 134 -19.42 4.58 0.92
N ARG A 135 -19.70 4.41 -0.36
CA ARG A 135 -21.06 4.20 -0.90
C ARG A 135 -21.68 2.90 -0.41
N VAL A 136 -20.92 1.83 -0.30
CA VAL A 136 -21.44 0.55 0.23
C VAL A 136 -21.76 0.70 1.72
N LEU A 137 -20.86 1.30 2.48
CA LEU A 137 -21.01 1.49 3.92
C LEU A 137 -22.13 2.49 4.27
N SER A 138 -22.38 3.51 3.44
CA SER A 138 -23.45 4.50 3.67
C SER A 138 -24.87 3.90 3.65
N LYS A 139 -25.05 2.71 3.08
CA LYS A 139 -26.34 2.03 3.09
C LYS A 139 -26.71 1.47 4.47
N ARG A 140 -25.74 1.30 5.38
CA ARG A 140 -25.92 0.68 6.70
C ARG A 140 -25.43 1.53 7.86
N LEU A 141 -24.76 2.64 7.60
CA LEU A 141 -24.14 3.48 8.63
C LEU A 141 -24.67 4.91 8.57
N ALA A 142 -24.82 5.54 9.73
CA ALA A 142 -25.12 6.96 9.84
C ALA A 142 -23.94 7.80 9.29
N PRO A 143 -24.20 9.04 8.79
CA PRO A 143 -23.17 9.90 8.20
C PRO A 143 -21.99 10.18 9.14
N SER A 144 -22.22 10.38 10.44
CA SER A 144 -21.17 10.57 11.43
C SER A 144 -20.26 9.34 11.57
N THR A 145 -20.87 8.16 11.68
CA THR A 145 -20.15 6.88 11.76
C THR A 145 -19.38 6.62 10.47
N LEU A 146 -19.98 6.91 9.30
CA LEU A 146 -19.32 6.76 8.01
C LEU A 146 -18.07 7.66 7.91
N LYS A 147 -18.14 8.91 8.40
CA LYS A 147 -17.00 9.82 8.50
C LYS A 147 -15.87 9.22 9.34
N ASP A 148 -16.21 8.58 10.45
CA ASP A 148 -15.24 7.93 11.33
C ASP A 148 -14.53 6.74 10.65
N HIS A 149 -15.27 5.96 9.83
CA HIS A 149 -14.67 4.90 9.02
C HIS A 149 -13.70 5.48 8.00
N PHE A 150 -14.09 6.57 7.31
CA PHE A 150 -13.22 7.26 6.37
C PHE A 150 -11.93 7.77 7.03
N VAL A 151 -12.04 8.42 8.19
CA VAL A 151 -10.88 8.92 8.95
C VAL A 151 -9.95 7.79 9.38
N SER A 152 -10.53 6.66 9.83
CA SER A 152 -9.73 5.49 10.23
C SER A 152 -8.98 4.86 9.04
N LEU A 153 -9.65 4.74 7.89
CA LEU A 153 -9.05 4.24 6.66
C LEU A 153 -7.94 5.19 6.16
N LYS A 154 -8.22 6.50 6.16
CA LYS A 154 -7.23 7.52 5.77
C LYS A 154 -5.98 7.45 6.64
N MET A 155 -6.10 7.34 7.96
CA MET A 155 -4.96 7.25 8.86
C MET A 155 -4.07 6.03 8.56
N MET A 156 -4.67 4.88 8.24
CA MET A 156 -3.93 3.68 7.85
C MET A 156 -3.21 3.87 6.50
N LEU A 157 -3.83 4.55 5.53
CA LEU A 157 -3.25 4.79 4.21
C LEU A 157 -2.22 5.92 4.23
N ASP A 158 -2.38 6.95 5.06
CA ASP A 158 -1.33 7.95 5.32
C ASP A 158 -0.05 7.26 5.87
N GLN A 159 -0.20 6.25 6.74
CA GLN A 159 0.94 5.47 7.23
C GLN A 159 1.59 4.65 6.11
N ALA A 160 0.78 4.04 5.23
CA ALA A 160 1.30 3.31 4.07
C ALA A 160 2.08 4.21 3.09
N GLU A 161 1.69 5.48 2.97
CA GLU A 161 2.44 6.48 2.22
C GLU A 161 3.75 6.85 2.90
N LEU A 162 3.75 7.04 4.24
CA LEU A 162 4.98 7.29 5.01
C LEU A 162 5.97 6.11 4.95
N GLU A 163 5.47 4.88 4.87
CA GLU A 163 6.26 3.67 4.68
C GLU A 163 6.69 3.44 3.21
N GLU A 164 6.37 4.39 2.32
CA GLU A 164 6.67 4.32 0.88
C GLU A 164 6.08 3.10 0.16
N LEU A 165 5.05 2.44 0.76
CA LEU A 165 4.35 1.31 0.16
C LEU A 165 3.40 1.73 -0.96
N ILE A 166 2.92 2.98 -0.90
CA ILE A 166 2.14 3.65 -1.93
C ILE A 166 2.69 5.05 -2.19
N PRO A 167 2.65 5.54 -3.43
CA PRO A 167 3.20 6.86 -3.76
C PRO A 167 2.41 8.04 -3.20
N VAL A 168 1.10 7.87 -3.02
CA VAL A 168 0.18 8.89 -2.50
C VAL A 168 -1.04 8.21 -1.92
N ASP A 169 -1.51 8.67 -0.75
CA ASP A 169 -2.79 8.22 -0.17
C ASP A 169 -3.98 8.60 -1.08
N PRO A 170 -4.74 7.62 -1.60
CA PRO A 170 -5.89 7.87 -2.45
C PRO A 170 -7.04 8.60 -1.73
N CYS A 171 -7.12 8.55 -0.40
CA CYS A 171 -8.13 9.26 0.38
C CYS A 171 -8.00 10.79 0.25
N ARG A 172 -6.80 11.31 -0.02
CA ARG A 172 -6.59 12.77 -0.22
C ARG A 172 -7.40 13.33 -1.38
N ARG A 173 -7.75 12.50 -2.37
CA ARG A 173 -8.54 12.87 -3.54
C ARG A 173 -10.04 12.55 -3.41
N VAL A 174 -10.48 12.19 -2.18
CA VAL A 174 -11.87 11.88 -1.88
C VAL A 174 -12.38 12.83 -0.81
N LYS A 175 -13.50 13.50 -1.07
CA LYS A 175 -14.14 14.33 -0.06
C LYS A 175 -14.70 13.43 1.05
N PRO A 176 -14.44 13.74 2.34
CA PRO A 176 -15.00 12.99 3.44
C PRO A 176 -16.55 13.09 3.42
N PRO A 177 -17.25 12.10 3.97
CA PRO A 177 -18.70 12.16 4.12
C PRO A 177 -19.12 13.42 4.88
N ARG A 178 -20.13 14.13 4.35
CA ARG A 178 -20.66 15.31 5.01
C ARG A 178 -21.51 14.89 6.19
N VAL A 179 -21.29 15.50 7.32
CA VAL A 179 -22.11 15.35 8.53
C VAL A 179 -22.80 16.69 8.75
N GLU A 180 -24.12 16.67 8.74
CA GLU A 180 -24.88 17.85 9.13
C GLU A 180 -24.76 18.02 10.63
N PRO A 181 -24.53 19.24 11.13
CA PRO A 181 -24.49 19.49 12.56
C PRO A 181 -25.88 19.20 13.14
N THR A 182 -25.94 18.25 14.06
CA THR A 182 -27.17 18.02 14.84
C THR A 182 -27.16 19.02 15.98
N GLU A 183 -28.22 19.81 16.11
CA GLU A 183 -28.41 20.69 17.25
C GLU A 183 -28.41 19.86 18.54
N THR A 184 -27.43 20.10 19.38
CA THR A 184 -27.40 19.49 20.71
C THR A 184 -28.46 20.19 21.56
N ARG A 185 -29.55 19.51 21.85
CA ARG A 185 -30.51 20.01 22.83
C ARG A 185 -29.83 20.03 24.19
N ILE A 186 -29.46 21.22 24.64
CA ILE A 186 -28.97 21.43 25.98
C ILE A 186 -30.19 21.36 26.90
N LEU A 187 -30.12 20.51 27.91
CA LEU A 187 -31.16 20.43 28.93
C LEU A 187 -31.25 21.77 29.64
N SER A 188 -32.46 22.30 29.85
CA SER A 188 -32.63 23.47 30.67
C SER A 188 -32.27 23.15 32.13
N PRO A 189 -31.90 24.16 32.96
CA PRO A 189 -31.42 23.93 34.34
C PRO A 189 -32.36 23.09 35.23
N ASP A 190 -33.66 23.08 34.91
CA ASP A 190 -34.67 22.35 35.69
C ASP A 190 -34.85 20.90 35.26
N GLN A 191 -34.51 20.53 34.00
CA GLN A 191 -34.66 19.18 33.49
C GLN A 191 -33.75 18.13 34.17
N PRO A 192 -32.50 18.42 34.55
CA PRO A 192 -31.69 17.49 35.31
C PRO A 192 -32.27 17.13 36.69
N LYS A 193 -32.93 18.08 37.37
CA LYS A 193 -33.59 17.83 38.67
C LYS A 193 -34.75 16.86 38.50
N GLN A 194 -35.61 17.07 37.50
CA GLN A 194 -36.73 16.17 37.17
C GLN A 194 -36.27 14.77 36.80
N LEU A 195 -35.14 14.63 36.09
CA LEU A 195 -34.53 13.34 35.77
C LEU A 195 -34.03 12.59 37.00
N ILE A 196 -33.40 13.31 37.97
CA ILE A 196 -32.89 12.72 39.19
C ILE A 196 -34.08 12.24 40.06
N GLU A 197 -35.15 13.04 40.16
CA GLU A 197 -36.36 12.69 40.91
C GLU A 197 -37.14 11.51 40.27
N ALA A 198 -37.09 11.36 38.92
CA ALA A 198 -37.76 10.29 38.20
C ALA A 198 -37.02 8.94 38.25
N VAL A 199 -35.74 8.91 38.67
CA VAL A 199 -34.98 7.66 38.79
C VAL A 199 -35.32 7.01 40.15
N PRO A 200 -35.99 5.86 40.17
CA PRO A 200 -36.28 5.15 41.42
C PRO A 200 -34.96 4.75 42.09
N ASN A 201 -34.82 5.19 43.33
CA ASN A 201 -33.68 4.82 44.16
C ASN A 201 -33.70 3.30 44.38
N ARG A 202 -32.89 2.56 43.63
CA ARG A 202 -32.67 1.14 43.85
C ARG A 202 -31.59 1.02 44.96
N GLY A 203 -32.06 1.03 46.21
CA GLY A 203 -31.24 0.61 47.35
C GLY A 203 -30.95 -0.88 47.30
#